data_9616afd4a054a0d73c7e060e831e83ba
#
_entry.id   9616afd4a054a0d73c7e060e831e83ba
#
_cell.length_a   1.000
_cell.length_b   1.000
_cell.length_c   1.000
_cell.angle_alpha   90.00
_cell.angle_beta   90.00
_cell.angle_gamma   90.00
#
_symmetry.space_group_name_H-M   'P 1'
#
loop_
_entity.id
_entity.type
_entity.pdbx_description
1 polymer ?
#
loop_
_entity_poly.entity_id
_entity_poly.type
_entity_poly.pdbx_seq_one_letter_code
_entity_poly.pdbx_strand_id
1 'polypeptide(L)'
;LLLKVKKENGFCEIYYLQAPVLADLLLILQSRMAVIFQRLENQGEAYKDELITYNEALVANIPQVETAEIQQPSPERRIMSITLKPGETQSTLILVFQDEQISTLCIDDLQIEALIIGIQQALKTVGDQELVQYLSSNMDFLMCYTVDLTTQPNIDYQQYPQEDWKLNLFSHYLGVLYCCETDEGKKIVSGAVVKTSAPHLSELENNVVTRIIEKSPKLKAMHAELAPCQIFSTIIPSQPGRMLSLEECLRPLHAFYLEKKAELSA
;
A
#
# COMPACT_ATOMS: atom_id res chain seq x y z
N LEU A 1 -8.61 15.13 3.40
CA LEU A 1 -8.61 15.67 2.03
C LEU A 1 -10.04 15.89 1.55
N LEU A 2 -10.27 17.00 0.81
CA LEU A 2 -11.49 17.25 0.05
C LEU A 2 -11.22 16.92 -1.42
N LEU A 3 -12.08 16.12 -2.04
CA LEU A 3 -12.08 15.80 -3.46
C LEU A 3 -13.37 16.35 -4.08
N LYS A 4 -13.26 17.30 -5.02
CA LYS A 4 -14.39 17.84 -5.77
C LYS A 4 -14.38 17.27 -7.19
N VAL A 5 -15.44 16.59 -7.56
CA VAL A 5 -15.58 15.89 -8.84
C VAL A 5 -16.68 16.56 -9.67
N LYS A 6 -16.33 16.96 -10.87
CA LYS A 6 -17.29 17.47 -11.86
C LYS A 6 -17.75 16.31 -12.75
N LYS A 7 -19.03 16.03 -12.74
CA LYS A 7 -19.67 15.02 -13.58
C LYS A 7 -19.87 15.52 -15.02
N GLU A 8 -20.10 14.61 -15.95
CA GLU A 8 -20.40 14.93 -17.36
C GLU A 8 -21.61 15.87 -17.53
N ASN A 9 -22.60 15.77 -16.65
CA ASN A 9 -23.77 16.65 -16.65
C ASN A 9 -23.48 18.05 -16.07
N GLY A 10 -22.24 18.36 -15.72
CA GLY A 10 -21.80 19.64 -15.15
C GLY A 10 -22.00 19.79 -13.65
N PHE A 11 -22.71 18.89 -12.96
CA PHE A 11 -22.84 18.92 -11.51
C PHE A 11 -21.55 18.53 -10.83
N CYS A 12 -21.23 19.22 -9.71
CA CYS A 12 -20.09 18.90 -8.87
C CYS A 12 -20.53 18.14 -7.63
N GLU A 13 -19.79 17.09 -7.30
CA GLU A 13 -19.92 16.37 -6.03
C GLU A 13 -18.65 16.53 -5.21
N ILE A 14 -18.82 16.56 -3.90
CA ILE A 14 -17.74 16.73 -2.95
C ILE A 14 -17.66 15.49 -2.07
N TYR A 15 -16.44 15.04 -1.86
CA TYR A 15 -16.13 13.90 -1.01
C TYR A 15 -15.05 14.27 0.00
N TYR A 16 -15.14 13.72 1.21
CA TYR A 16 -14.16 13.93 2.27
C TYR A 16 -13.48 12.61 2.60
N LEU A 17 -12.14 12.60 2.50
CA LEU A 17 -11.31 11.43 2.76
C LEU A 17 -10.48 11.65 4.03
N GLN A 18 -10.54 10.68 4.94
CA GLN A 18 -9.63 10.58 6.08
C GLN A 18 -8.32 9.92 5.65
N ALA A 19 -7.29 9.98 6.50
CA ALA A 19 -5.97 9.46 6.18
C ALA A 19 -5.94 7.99 5.73
N PRO A 20 -6.68 7.04 6.37
CA PRO A 20 -6.71 5.65 5.90
C PRO A 20 -7.29 5.50 4.49
N VAL A 21 -8.40 6.19 4.20
CA VAL A 21 -9.06 6.15 2.89
C VAL A 21 -8.21 6.84 1.82
N LEU A 22 -7.51 7.91 2.20
CA LEU A 22 -6.55 8.57 1.31
C LEU A 22 -5.36 7.65 0.99
N ALA A 23 -4.87 6.86 1.96
CA ALA A 23 -3.83 5.87 1.72
C ALA A 23 -4.31 4.81 0.70
N ASP A 24 -5.54 4.32 0.84
CA ASP A 24 -6.15 3.39 -0.10
C ASP A 24 -6.28 3.98 -1.51
N LEU A 25 -6.73 5.24 -1.61
CA LEU A 25 -6.79 5.93 -2.90
C LEU A 25 -5.40 6.06 -3.53
N LEU A 26 -4.39 6.50 -2.77
CA LEU A 26 -3.02 6.62 -3.27
C LEU A 26 -2.45 5.29 -3.74
N LEU A 27 -2.72 4.21 -3.02
CA LEU A 27 -2.32 2.86 -3.41
C LEU A 27 -2.92 2.45 -4.77
N ILE A 28 -4.21 2.76 -4.98
CA ILE A 28 -4.89 2.54 -6.27
C ILE A 28 -4.23 3.36 -7.37
N LEU A 29 -4.02 4.66 -7.13
CA LEU A 29 -3.41 5.56 -8.12
C LEU A 29 -1.99 5.10 -8.49
N GLN A 30 -1.19 4.70 -7.51
CA GLN A 30 0.16 4.16 -7.74
C GLN A 30 0.13 2.90 -8.61
N SER A 31 -0.81 1.98 -8.35
CA SER A 31 -0.95 0.78 -9.16
C SER A 31 -1.34 1.09 -10.61
N ARG A 32 -2.19 2.10 -10.83
CA ARG A 32 -2.56 2.55 -12.18
C ARG A 32 -1.40 3.24 -12.89
N MET A 33 -0.57 4.00 -12.18
CA MET A 33 0.65 4.59 -12.77
C MET A 33 1.57 3.53 -13.35
N ALA A 34 1.72 2.37 -12.71
CA ALA A 34 2.51 1.26 -13.26
C ALA A 34 1.95 0.77 -14.62
N VAL A 35 0.62 0.69 -14.75
CA VAL A 35 -0.05 0.34 -16.02
C VAL A 35 0.16 1.43 -17.09
N ILE A 36 0.08 2.69 -16.71
CA ILE A 36 0.32 3.84 -17.60
C ILE A 36 1.76 3.82 -18.12
N PHE A 37 2.75 3.61 -17.25
CA PHE A 37 4.15 3.50 -17.67
C PHE A 37 4.37 2.35 -18.65
N GLN A 38 3.78 1.20 -18.41
CA GLN A 38 3.85 0.06 -19.33
C GLN A 38 3.22 0.39 -20.70
N ARG A 39 2.11 1.17 -20.74
CA ARG A 39 1.52 1.64 -21.99
C ARG A 39 2.41 2.65 -22.71
N LEU A 40 3.02 3.58 -21.96
CA LEU A 40 3.98 4.52 -22.54
C LEU A 40 5.15 3.81 -23.21
N GLU A 41 5.69 2.76 -22.57
CA GLU A 41 6.73 1.92 -23.18
C GLU A 41 6.28 1.21 -24.45
N ASN A 42 5.02 0.73 -24.50
CA ASN A 42 4.48 -0.04 -25.62
C ASN A 42 3.96 0.84 -26.77
N GLN A 43 3.37 1.99 -26.49
CA GLN A 43 2.68 2.86 -27.47
C GLN A 43 3.47 4.14 -27.80
N GLY A 44 4.49 4.47 -27.00
CA GLY A 44 5.41 5.58 -27.26
C GLY A 44 4.78 6.96 -27.28
N GLU A 45 5.26 7.81 -28.18
CA GLU A 45 4.88 9.25 -28.24
C GLU A 45 3.39 9.47 -28.49
N ALA A 46 2.70 8.58 -29.21
CA ALA A 46 1.27 8.76 -29.47
C ALA A 46 0.42 8.77 -28.20
N TYR A 47 0.70 7.86 -27.25
CA TYR A 47 0.01 7.82 -25.96
C TYR A 47 0.44 8.97 -25.05
N LYS A 48 1.68 9.39 -25.14
CA LYS A 48 2.19 10.56 -24.41
C LYS A 48 1.49 11.86 -24.85
N ASP A 49 1.32 12.06 -26.15
CA ASP A 49 0.60 13.22 -26.70
C ASP A 49 -0.87 13.21 -26.26
N GLU A 50 -1.51 12.03 -26.22
CA GLU A 50 -2.87 11.88 -25.69
C GLU A 50 -2.96 12.30 -24.22
N LEU A 51 -2.03 11.82 -23.37
CA LEU A 51 -1.94 12.21 -21.94
C LEU A 51 -1.78 13.72 -21.78
N ILE A 52 -0.88 14.34 -22.53
CA ILE A 52 -0.63 15.79 -22.46
C ILE A 52 -1.90 16.56 -22.85
N THR A 53 -2.49 16.23 -23.98
CA THR A 53 -3.71 16.89 -24.48
C THR A 53 -4.86 16.79 -23.49
N TYR A 54 -5.04 15.59 -22.91
CA TYR A 54 -6.09 15.36 -21.92
C TYR A 54 -5.85 16.13 -20.64
N ASN A 55 -4.61 16.16 -20.14
CA ASN A 55 -4.23 16.91 -18.93
C ASN A 55 -4.44 18.42 -19.10
N GLU A 56 -4.12 18.99 -20.26
CA GLU A 56 -4.37 20.41 -20.55
C GLU A 56 -5.87 20.71 -20.52
N ALA A 57 -6.70 19.87 -21.12
CA ALA A 57 -8.15 20.02 -21.10
C ALA A 57 -8.73 19.86 -19.70
N LEU A 58 -8.17 18.96 -18.88
CA LEU A 58 -8.59 18.70 -17.52
C LEU A 58 -8.27 19.92 -16.62
N VAL A 59 -7.06 20.47 -16.70
CA VAL A 59 -6.63 21.65 -15.95
C VAL A 59 -7.53 22.85 -16.24
N ALA A 60 -7.91 23.06 -17.49
CA ALA A 60 -8.82 24.12 -17.89
C ALA A 60 -10.25 23.99 -17.32
N ASN A 61 -10.64 22.80 -16.86
CA ASN A 61 -11.98 22.44 -16.41
C ASN A 61 -12.05 22.07 -14.91
N ILE A 62 -10.98 22.21 -14.14
CA ILE A 62 -10.97 21.90 -12.71
C ILE A 62 -12.02 22.74 -11.97
N PRO A 63 -12.96 22.11 -11.22
CA PRO A 63 -13.94 22.83 -10.44
C PRO A 63 -13.27 23.58 -9.27
N GLN A 64 -13.63 24.83 -9.08
CA GLN A 64 -13.15 25.64 -7.95
C GLN A 64 -13.73 25.10 -6.64
N VAL A 65 -12.87 24.99 -5.62
CA VAL A 65 -13.27 24.65 -4.25
C VAL A 65 -13.61 25.95 -3.50
N GLU A 66 -14.78 25.98 -2.89
CA GLU A 66 -15.23 27.15 -2.11
C GLU A 66 -14.79 27.02 -0.65
N THR A 67 -14.56 28.17 0.00
CA THR A 67 -14.15 28.18 1.41
C THR A 67 -15.16 27.50 2.33
N ALA A 68 -16.45 27.63 2.04
CA ALA A 68 -17.52 26.98 2.82
C ALA A 68 -17.44 25.46 2.75
N GLU A 69 -17.04 24.89 1.60
CA GLU A 69 -16.88 23.45 1.41
C GLU A 69 -15.77 22.86 2.27
N ILE A 70 -14.74 23.68 2.57
CA ILE A 70 -13.62 23.30 3.46
C ILE A 70 -14.00 23.45 4.93
N GLN A 71 -14.67 24.55 5.27
CA GLN A 71 -14.98 24.92 6.67
C GLN A 71 -16.17 24.14 7.26
N GLN A 72 -17.08 23.70 6.41
CA GLN A 72 -18.31 23.01 6.81
C GLN A 72 -18.43 21.66 6.10
N PRO A 73 -17.55 20.68 6.43
CA PRO A 73 -17.61 19.37 5.80
C PRO A 73 -18.90 18.63 6.15
N SER A 74 -19.60 18.13 5.12
CA SER A 74 -20.79 17.29 5.33
C SER A 74 -20.36 15.86 5.75
N PRO A 75 -20.80 15.39 6.94
CA PRO A 75 -20.52 14.02 7.39
C PRO A 75 -21.03 12.94 6.43
N GLU A 76 -22.18 13.19 5.77
CA GLU A 76 -22.81 12.26 4.82
C GLU A 76 -21.96 12.04 3.57
N ARG A 77 -21.06 12.98 3.26
CA ARG A 77 -20.13 12.91 2.12
C ARG A 77 -18.75 12.39 2.51
N ARG A 78 -18.59 11.90 3.74
CA ARG A 78 -17.35 11.28 4.21
C ARG A 78 -17.27 9.84 3.70
N ILE A 79 -16.21 9.55 2.96
CA ILE A 79 -15.91 8.20 2.50
C ILE A 79 -15.28 7.43 3.66
N MET A 80 -15.84 6.27 3.98
CA MET A 80 -15.38 5.36 5.03
C MET A 80 -14.49 4.24 4.47
N SER A 81 -14.79 3.78 3.24
CA SER A 81 -13.94 2.81 2.55
C SER A 81 -14.02 2.97 1.03
N ILE A 82 -12.96 2.52 0.37
CA ILE A 82 -12.86 2.45 -1.09
C ILE A 82 -12.53 1.02 -1.45
N THR A 83 -13.23 0.48 -2.47
CA THR A 83 -12.90 -0.81 -3.08
C THR A 83 -12.63 -0.60 -4.56
N LEU A 84 -11.52 -1.16 -5.07
CA LEU A 84 -11.14 -1.08 -6.47
C LEU A 84 -11.79 -2.20 -7.27
N LYS A 85 -12.46 -1.84 -8.36
CA LYS A 85 -12.80 -2.73 -9.47
C LYS A 85 -11.95 -2.30 -10.68
N PRO A 86 -10.84 -2.99 -10.97
CA PRO A 86 -9.96 -2.60 -12.06
C PRO A 86 -10.63 -2.81 -13.42
N GLY A 87 -10.32 -1.95 -14.36
CA GLY A 87 -10.67 -2.08 -15.78
C GLY A 87 -9.45 -1.88 -16.65
N GLU A 88 -9.60 -1.96 -17.94
CA GLU A 88 -8.47 -1.86 -18.88
C GLU A 88 -7.89 -0.43 -18.92
N THR A 89 -8.71 0.57 -19.24
CA THR A 89 -8.34 1.99 -19.29
C THR A 89 -9.01 2.83 -18.22
N GLN A 90 -10.04 2.30 -17.59
CA GLN A 90 -10.80 2.95 -16.55
C GLN A 90 -10.90 2.03 -15.34
N SER A 91 -10.86 2.62 -14.17
CA SER A 91 -11.06 1.91 -12.90
C SER A 91 -12.32 2.44 -12.22
N THR A 92 -13.11 1.52 -11.65
CA THR A 92 -14.27 1.91 -10.85
C THR A 92 -13.92 1.82 -9.38
N LEU A 93 -14.08 2.92 -8.66
CA LEU A 93 -14.00 2.97 -7.21
C LEU A 93 -15.41 2.79 -6.65
N ILE A 94 -15.61 1.81 -5.78
CA ILE A 94 -16.82 1.64 -4.99
C ILE A 94 -16.58 2.36 -3.67
N LEU A 95 -17.38 3.38 -3.40
CA LEU A 95 -17.26 4.27 -2.24
C LEU A 95 -18.36 3.93 -1.25
N VAL A 96 -18.01 3.65 -0.01
CA VAL A 96 -18.96 3.50 1.09
C VAL A 96 -18.89 4.76 1.96
N PHE A 97 -20.03 5.40 2.21
CA PHE A 97 -20.14 6.62 3.01
C PHE A 97 -20.46 6.34 4.47
N GLN A 98 -20.37 7.37 5.30
CA GLN A 98 -20.63 7.27 6.74
C GLN A 98 -22.07 6.84 7.07
N ASP A 99 -23.04 7.13 6.21
CA ASP A 99 -24.44 6.73 6.30
C ASP A 99 -24.72 5.36 5.63
N GLU A 100 -23.67 4.58 5.35
CA GLU A 100 -23.72 3.28 4.68
C GLU A 100 -24.22 3.32 3.22
N GLN A 101 -24.46 4.50 2.66
CA GLN A 101 -24.75 4.61 1.22
C GLN A 101 -23.54 4.21 0.40
N ILE A 102 -23.80 3.67 -0.80
CA ILE A 102 -22.77 3.24 -1.74
C ILE A 102 -22.89 4.06 -3.01
N SER A 103 -21.78 4.56 -3.49
CA SER A 103 -21.66 5.21 -4.80
C SER A 103 -20.48 4.65 -5.58
N THR A 104 -20.45 4.94 -6.86
CA THR A 104 -19.34 4.57 -7.73
C THR A 104 -18.73 5.79 -8.39
N LEU A 105 -17.40 5.81 -8.46
CA LEU A 105 -16.63 6.81 -9.16
C LEU A 105 -15.74 6.11 -10.19
N CYS A 106 -15.93 6.43 -11.47
CA CYS A 106 -15.04 5.97 -12.53
C CYS A 106 -13.88 6.95 -12.70
N ILE A 107 -12.66 6.42 -12.75
CA ILE A 107 -11.45 7.20 -13.00
C ILE A 107 -10.77 6.61 -14.24
N ASP A 108 -10.53 7.47 -15.23
CA ASP A 108 -9.76 7.12 -16.42
C ASP A 108 -8.26 7.21 -16.14
N ASP A 109 -7.46 6.36 -16.80
CA ASP A 109 -6.01 6.38 -16.67
C ASP A 109 -5.41 7.74 -17.05
N LEU A 110 -6.02 8.45 -17.98
CA LEU A 110 -5.61 9.81 -18.38
C LEU A 110 -5.77 10.86 -17.25
N GLN A 111 -6.56 10.55 -16.19
CA GLN A 111 -6.80 11.45 -15.05
C GLN A 111 -5.83 11.19 -13.89
N ILE A 112 -5.15 10.06 -13.87
CA ILE A 112 -4.38 9.57 -12.72
C ILE A 112 -3.26 10.53 -12.35
N GLU A 113 -2.47 10.97 -13.32
CA GLU A 113 -1.32 11.86 -13.07
C GLU A 113 -1.77 13.19 -12.46
N ALA A 114 -2.80 13.83 -13.05
CA ALA A 114 -3.33 15.09 -12.55
C ALA A 114 -3.88 14.95 -11.11
N LEU A 115 -4.54 13.83 -10.81
CA LEU A 115 -5.06 13.57 -9.47
C LEU A 115 -3.93 13.38 -8.45
N ILE A 116 -2.88 12.65 -8.80
CA ILE A 116 -1.69 12.48 -7.95
C ILE A 116 -1.04 13.83 -7.67
N ILE A 117 -0.82 14.65 -8.70
CA ILE A 117 -0.23 15.99 -8.56
C ILE A 117 -1.10 16.86 -7.65
N GLY A 118 -2.41 16.84 -7.82
CA GLY A 118 -3.36 17.58 -6.98
C GLY A 118 -3.29 17.17 -5.52
N ILE A 119 -3.25 15.85 -5.23
CA ILE A 119 -3.11 15.32 -3.86
C ILE A 119 -1.76 15.73 -3.26
N GLN A 120 -0.66 15.59 -4.00
CA GLN A 120 0.68 15.98 -3.54
C GLN A 120 0.75 17.47 -3.19
N GLN A 121 0.15 18.33 -4.01
CA GLN A 121 0.08 19.78 -3.75
C GLN A 121 -0.75 20.08 -2.49
N ALA A 122 -1.89 19.43 -2.31
CA ALA A 122 -2.71 19.57 -1.11
C ALA A 122 -1.94 19.13 0.14
N LEU A 123 -1.26 17.99 0.12
CA LEU A 123 -0.43 17.51 1.24
C LEU A 123 0.73 18.47 1.55
N LYS A 124 1.39 18.99 0.52
CA LYS A 124 2.46 19.99 0.68
C LYS A 124 1.95 21.28 1.32
N THR A 125 0.75 21.71 0.97
CA THR A 125 0.11 22.91 1.53
C THR A 125 -0.21 22.76 3.01
N VAL A 126 -0.67 21.57 3.42
CA VAL A 126 -0.95 21.25 4.82
C VAL A 126 0.34 21.17 5.65
N GLY A 127 1.44 20.66 5.05
CA GLY A 127 2.76 20.58 5.70
C GLY A 127 2.84 19.58 6.85
N ASP A 128 1.87 18.66 6.98
CA ASP A 128 1.82 17.63 8.01
C ASP A 128 2.76 16.47 7.66
N GLN A 129 3.93 16.46 8.26
CA GLN A 129 4.96 15.43 8.01
C GLN A 129 4.54 14.04 8.53
N GLU A 130 3.81 13.98 9.64
CA GLU A 130 3.32 12.71 10.19
C GLU A 130 2.31 12.05 9.25
N LEU A 131 1.40 12.85 8.69
CA LEU A 131 0.47 12.38 7.66
C LEU A 131 1.21 11.87 6.42
N VAL A 132 2.19 12.61 5.92
CA VAL A 132 2.99 12.19 4.74
C VAL A 132 3.73 10.88 5.02
N GLN A 133 4.34 10.74 6.20
CA GLN A 133 5.03 9.52 6.61
C GLN A 133 4.05 8.35 6.75
N TYR A 134 2.88 8.58 7.35
CA TYR A 134 1.82 7.58 7.42
C TYR A 134 1.39 7.10 6.04
N LEU A 135 1.11 8.01 5.10
CA LEU A 135 0.69 7.67 3.75
C LEU A 135 1.78 6.88 3.01
N SER A 136 3.00 7.37 2.99
CA SER A 136 4.14 6.70 2.34
C SER A 136 4.36 5.30 2.89
N SER A 137 4.21 5.14 4.21
CA SER A 137 4.44 3.85 4.85
C SER A 137 3.43 2.78 4.47
N ASN A 138 2.26 3.13 3.91
CA ASN A 138 1.22 2.20 3.48
C ASN A 138 1.30 1.84 1.99
N MET A 139 2.24 2.42 1.23
CA MET A 139 2.31 2.26 -0.22
C MET A 139 3.31 1.18 -0.67
N ASP A 140 4.27 0.78 0.18
CA ASP A 140 5.38 -0.07 -0.26
C ASP A 140 5.13 -1.57 -0.01
N PHE A 141 4.31 -1.88 1.02
CA PHE A 141 3.98 -3.26 1.37
C PHE A 141 2.73 -3.36 2.24
N LEU A 142 2.11 -4.54 2.23
CA LEU A 142 1.03 -4.93 3.13
C LEU A 142 1.52 -6.00 4.09
N MET A 143 1.30 -5.78 5.39
CA MET A 143 1.53 -6.81 6.41
C MET A 143 0.51 -7.93 6.23
N CYS A 144 0.97 -9.18 6.26
CA CYS A 144 0.10 -10.36 6.25
C CYS A 144 0.18 -11.10 7.60
N TYR A 145 1.39 -11.43 8.01
CA TYR A 145 1.65 -12.15 9.26
C TYR A 145 2.92 -11.68 9.94
N THR A 146 2.96 -11.74 11.27
CA THR A 146 4.19 -11.68 12.05
C THR A 146 4.28 -12.90 12.95
N VAL A 147 5.50 -13.37 13.19
CA VAL A 147 5.76 -14.57 14.00
C VAL A 147 6.80 -14.30 15.05
N ASP A 148 6.57 -14.86 16.24
CA ASP A 148 7.53 -14.96 17.31
C ASP A 148 8.16 -16.37 17.25
N LEU A 149 9.47 -16.41 17.06
CA LEU A 149 10.25 -17.65 16.95
C LEU A 149 10.98 -18.01 18.25
N THR A 150 10.80 -17.22 19.30
CA THR A 150 11.39 -17.48 20.62
C THR A 150 10.61 -18.51 21.43
N THR A 151 9.31 -18.67 21.16
CA THR A 151 8.38 -19.51 21.93
C THR A 151 8.20 -20.89 21.29
N GLN A 152 9.24 -21.70 21.19
CA GLN A 152 9.12 -23.08 20.72
C GLN A 152 8.55 -24.02 21.80
N PRO A 153 7.74 -25.05 21.47
CA PRO A 153 7.44 -25.58 20.11
C PRO A 153 6.26 -24.90 19.38
N ASN A 154 5.49 -24.03 20.04
CA ASN A 154 4.34 -23.37 19.44
C ASN A 154 4.76 -22.05 18.85
N ILE A 155 4.63 -21.89 17.54
CA ILE A 155 4.85 -20.62 16.87
C ILE A 155 3.68 -19.67 17.20
N ASP A 156 3.98 -18.58 17.90
CA ASP A 156 3.01 -17.50 18.14
C ASP A 156 3.01 -16.54 16.96
N TYR A 157 1.87 -16.36 16.31
CA TYR A 157 1.72 -15.49 15.15
C TYR A 157 0.58 -14.49 15.32
N GLN A 158 0.72 -13.35 14.67
CA GLN A 158 -0.34 -12.35 14.53
C GLN A 158 -0.69 -12.20 13.05
N GLN A 159 -1.98 -12.28 12.73
CA GLN A 159 -2.51 -12.02 11.39
C GLN A 159 -2.91 -10.56 11.24
N TYR A 160 -2.64 -9.98 10.08
CA TYR A 160 -3.06 -8.66 9.64
C TYR A 160 -4.05 -8.85 8.47
N PRO A 161 -5.36 -8.84 8.73
CA PRO A 161 -6.36 -8.99 7.67
C PRO A 161 -6.21 -7.90 6.62
N GLN A 162 -6.21 -8.30 5.37
CA GLN A 162 -6.14 -7.39 4.22
C GLN A 162 -7.30 -7.67 3.27
N GLU A 163 -7.77 -6.63 2.61
CA GLU A 163 -8.76 -6.78 1.56
C GLU A 163 -8.12 -7.36 0.29
N ASP A 164 -8.84 -8.25 -0.39
CA ASP A 164 -8.37 -8.99 -1.56
C ASP A 164 -7.85 -8.08 -2.66
N TRP A 165 -8.55 -6.99 -2.93
CA TRP A 165 -8.15 -6.04 -3.96
C TRP A 165 -6.82 -5.35 -3.64
N LYS A 166 -6.52 -5.08 -2.36
CA LYS A 166 -5.22 -4.51 -1.93
C LYS A 166 -4.09 -5.50 -2.16
N LEU A 167 -4.29 -6.76 -1.77
CA LEU A 167 -3.30 -7.81 -2.00
C LEU A 167 -2.98 -8.00 -3.48
N ASN A 168 -3.98 -7.82 -4.36
CA ASN A 168 -3.80 -7.94 -5.81
C ASN A 168 -3.01 -6.79 -6.45
N LEU A 169 -2.79 -5.68 -5.74
CA LEU A 169 -1.97 -4.58 -6.23
C LEU A 169 -0.46 -4.82 -6.09
N PHE A 170 -0.06 -5.84 -5.32
CA PHE A 170 1.34 -6.19 -5.08
C PHE A 170 1.71 -7.49 -5.79
N SER A 171 2.95 -7.58 -6.25
CA SER A 171 3.39 -8.65 -7.15
C SER A 171 3.68 -9.98 -6.45
N HIS A 172 4.26 -9.97 -5.25
CA HIS A 172 4.74 -11.18 -4.60
C HIS A 172 4.69 -11.12 -3.07
N TYR A 173 4.74 -12.28 -2.45
CA TYR A 173 4.91 -12.41 -1.00
C TYR A 173 6.40 -12.50 -0.66
N LEU A 174 6.79 -11.80 0.40
CA LEU A 174 8.14 -11.78 0.94
C LEU A 174 8.11 -12.31 2.37
N GLY A 175 8.87 -13.36 2.64
CA GLY A 175 9.17 -13.85 3.99
C GLY A 175 10.42 -13.19 4.51
N VAL A 176 10.38 -12.68 5.74
CA VAL A 176 11.48 -11.95 6.39
C VAL A 176 11.75 -12.56 7.76
N LEU A 177 13.04 -12.72 8.10
CA LEU A 177 13.49 -13.20 9.39
C LEU A 177 14.46 -12.19 10.01
N TYR A 178 14.30 -11.93 11.30
CA TYR A 178 15.14 -11.01 12.07
C TYR A 178 16.04 -11.76 13.01
N CYS A 179 17.34 -11.61 12.81
CA CYS A 179 18.40 -12.19 13.63
C CYS A 179 18.99 -11.13 14.56
N CYS A 180 19.12 -11.46 15.82
CA CYS A 180 19.66 -10.58 16.86
C CYS A 180 20.89 -11.22 17.50
N GLU A 181 21.76 -10.37 18.06
CA GLU A 181 22.87 -10.80 18.89
C GLU A 181 22.35 -11.03 20.32
N THR A 182 22.58 -12.22 20.86
CA THR A 182 22.22 -12.58 22.25
C THR A 182 23.47 -13.05 22.99
N ASP A 183 23.39 -13.24 24.29
CA ASP A 183 24.51 -13.78 25.10
C ASP A 183 24.95 -15.18 24.64
N GLU A 184 24.05 -15.91 23.98
CA GLU A 184 24.31 -17.23 23.39
C GLU A 184 24.79 -17.18 21.93
N GLY A 185 25.00 -15.97 21.36
CA GLY A 185 25.35 -15.72 19.98
C GLY A 185 24.17 -15.27 19.12
N LYS A 186 24.30 -15.37 17.79
CA LYS A 186 23.29 -14.93 16.85
C LYS A 186 22.08 -15.86 16.84
N LYS A 187 20.88 -15.30 17.02
CA LYS A 187 19.63 -16.06 17.07
C LYS A 187 18.54 -15.36 16.26
N ILE A 188 17.81 -16.13 15.44
CA ILE A 188 16.62 -15.63 14.75
C ILE A 188 15.47 -15.64 15.78
N VAL A 189 14.94 -14.45 16.08
CA VAL A 189 13.94 -14.27 17.15
C VAL A 189 12.54 -14.03 16.62
N SER A 190 12.40 -13.50 15.42
CA SER A 190 11.10 -13.17 14.84
C SER A 190 11.12 -13.20 13.33
N GLY A 191 9.93 -13.14 12.74
CA GLY A 191 9.76 -13.04 11.29
C GLY A 191 8.45 -12.37 10.91
N ALA A 192 8.31 -12.12 9.62
CA ALA A 192 7.10 -11.57 9.03
C ALA A 192 6.87 -12.13 7.62
N VAL A 193 5.61 -12.09 7.20
CA VAL A 193 5.22 -12.26 5.80
C VAL A 193 4.49 -10.99 5.38
N VAL A 194 4.96 -10.40 4.30
CA VAL A 194 4.36 -9.21 3.70
C VAL A 194 4.10 -9.44 2.21
N LYS A 195 3.22 -8.63 1.63
CA LYS A 195 3.06 -8.56 0.18
C LYS A 195 3.61 -7.23 -0.32
N THR A 196 4.48 -7.28 -1.33
CA THR A 196 5.21 -6.11 -1.86
C THR A 196 5.43 -6.23 -3.37
N SER A 197 5.76 -5.11 -3.99
CA SER A 197 6.25 -5.06 -5.39
C SER A 197 7.72 -4.65 -5.47
N ALA A 198 8.42 -4.52 -4.34
CA ALA A 198 9.84 -4.22 -4.33
C ALA A 198 10.63 -5.39 -4.97
N PRO A 199 11.52 -5.14 -5.95
CA PRO A 199 12.32 -6.20 -6.56
C PRO A 199 13.19 -6.91 -5.51
N HIS A 200 13.27 -8.24 -5.61
CA HIS A 200 14.05 -9.03 -4.65
C HIS A 200 15.54 -8.65 -4.67
N LEU A 201 16.16 -8.59 -3.50
CA LEU A 201 17.56 -8.17 -3.27
C LEU A 201 17.84 -6.72 -3.72
N SER A 202 16.83 -5.88 -3.83
CA SER A 202 16.98 -4.46 -4.15
C SER A 202 17.09 -3.59 -2.90
N GLU A 203 17.53 -2.34 -3.10
CA GLU A 203 17.50 -1.31 -2.06
C GLU A 203 16.07 -1.02 -1.58
N LEU A 204 15.08 -1.12 -2.48
CA LEU A 204 13.67 -0.97 -2.12
C LEU A 204 13.21 -2.08 -1.17
N GLU A 205 13.60 -3.33 -1.41
CA GLU A 205 13.30 -4.42 -0.49
C GLU A 205 13.98 -4.19 0.87
N ASN A 206 15.23 -3.73 0.91
CA ASN A 206 15.93 -3.41 2.16
C ASN A 206 15.18 -2.35 2.98
N ASN A 207 14.61 -1.35 2.32
CA ASN A 207 13.76 -0.36 2.97
C ASN A 207 12.46 -0.98 3.51
N VAL A 208 11.82 -1.88 2.75
CA VAL A 208 10.62 -2.60 3.19
C VAL A 208 10.91 -3.41 4.44
N VAL A 209 11.94 -4.29 4.42
CA VAL A 209 12.22 -5.21 5.53
C VAL A 209 12.59 -4.49 6.82
N THR A 210 13.21 -3.32 6.73
CA THR A 210 13.52 -2.49 7.89
C THR A 210 12.26 -1.86 8.50
N ARG A 211 11.33 -1.42 7.66
CA ARG A 211 10.10 -0.73 8.09
C ARG A 211 9.01 -1.67 8.63
N ILE A 212 9.08 -2.97 8.35
CA ILE A 212 8.12 -3.97 8.87
C ILE A 212 8.07 -3.95 10.40
N ILE A 213 9.20 -3.79 11.07
CA ILE A 213 9.27 -3.75 12.53
C ILE A 213 8.41 -2.61 13.09
N GLU A 214 8.48 -1.43 12.48
CA GLU A 214 7.73 -0.26 12.94
C GLU A 214 6.23 -0.39 12.73
N LYS A 215 5.81 -1.17 11.72
CA LYS A 215 4.40 -1.41 11.38
C LYS A 215 3.71 -2.40 12.32
N SER A 216 4.47 -3.27 12.98
CA SER A 216 3.93 -4.26 13.91
C SER A 216 4.21 -3.88 15.34
N PRO A 217 3.19 -3.58 16.17
CA PRO A 217 3.39 -3.34 17.59
C PRO A 217 4.11 -4.50 18.30
N LYS A 218 3.82 -5.75 17.88
CA LYS A 218 4.47 -6.95 18.41
C LYS A 218 5.96 -6.97 18.08
N LEU A 219 6.34 -6.79 16.80
CA LEU A 219 7.76 -6.76 16.41
C LEU A 219 8.49 -5.56 17.03
N LYS A 220 7.84 -4.40 17.09
CA LYS A 220 8.40 -3.21 17.71
C LYS A 220 8.71 -3.44 19.18
N ALA A 221 7.82 -4.08 19.94
CA ALA A 221 8.05 -4.44 21.33
C ALA A 221 9.20 -5.45 21.48
N MET A 222 9.25 -6.49 20.63
CA MET A 222 10.32 -7.50 20.66
C MET A 222 11.70 -6.90 20.34
N HIS A 223 11.76 -5.93 19.44
CA HIS A 223 13.02 -5.32 19.00
C HIS A 223 13.38 -4.01 19.71
N ALA A 224 12.60 -3.60 20.71
CA ALA A 224 12.89 -2.41 21.51
C ALA A 224 14.20 -2.56 22.31
N GLU A 225 14.45 -3.75 22.85
CA GLU A 225 15.66 -4.07 23.63
C GLU A 225 16.69 -4.89 22.82
N LEU A 226 16.25 -5.57 21.76
CA LEU A 226 17.08 -6.49 20.99
C LEU A 226 17.02 -6.14 19.49
N ALA A 227 17.84 -5.16 19.09
CA ALA A 227 17.86 -4.70 17.71
C ALA A 227 18.38 -5.80 16.77
N PRO A 228 17.80 -5.95 15.57
CA PRO A 228 18.30 -6.91 14.57
C PRO A 228 19.72 -6.56 14.13
N CYS A 229 20.62 -7.54 14.19
CA CYS A 229 21.97 -7.43 13.65
C CYS A 229 22.07 -7.93 12.19
N GLN A 230 21.10 -8.76 11.77
CA GLN A 230 21.02 -9.29 10.43
C GLN A 230 19.55 -9.57 10.05
N ILE A 231 19.20 -9.30 8.80
CA ILE A 231 17.88 -9.56 8.25
C ILE A 231 18.03 -10.50 7.06
N PHE A 232 17.21 -11.54 7.01
CA PHE A 232 17.13 -12.45 5.89
C PHE A 232 15.78 -12.31 5.22
N SER A 233 15.74 -12.37 3.90
CA SER A 233 14.51 -12.31 3.12
C SER A 233 14.47 -13.41 2.07
N THR A 234 13.26 -13.85 1.72
CA THR A 234 13.01 -14.83 0.67
C THR A 234 11.65 -14.59 0.02
N ILE A 235 11.54 -14.84 -1.29
CA ILE A 235 10.25 -14.82 -1.97
C ILE A 235 9.49 -16.10 -1.61
N ILE A 236 8.24 -15.94 -1.16
CA ILE A 236 7.31 -17.05 -0.99
C ILE A 236 6.60 -17.28 -2.33
N PRO A 237 6.75 -18.46 -2.95
CA PRO A 237 6.17 -18.74 -4.25
C PRO A 237 4.64 -18.61 -4.24
N SER A 238 4.08 -17.86 -5.18
CA SER A 238 2.65 -17.71 -5.37
C SER A 238 2.32 -17.52 -6.84
N GLN A 239 1.14 -17.95 -7.26
CA GLN A 239 0.64 -17.62 -8.58
C GLN A 239 0.13 -16.16 -8.59
N PRO A 240 0.25 -15.44 -9.72
CA PRO A 240 -0.33 -14.10 -9.86
C PRO A 240 -1.83 -14.09 -9.52
N GLY A 241 -2.27 -13.10 -8.73
CA GLY A 241 -3.67 -12.95 -8.33
C GLY A 241 -4.17 -13.97 -7.30
N ARG A 242 -3.34 -14.95 -6.88
CA ARG A 242 -3.70 -15.90 -5.83
C ARG A 242 -3.31 -15.39 -4.47
N MET A 243 -4.28 -15.40 -3.55
CA MET A 243 -4.00 -15.16 -2.14
C MET A 243 -3.57 -16.46 -1.46
N LEU A 244 -2.50 -16.34 -0.67
CA LEU A 244 -1.99 -17.44 0.10
C LEU A 244 -2.71 -17.52 1.46
N SER A 245 -3.08 -18.75 1.83
CA SER A 245 -3.58 -19.06 3.18
C SER A 245 -2.47 -18.89 4.23
N LEU A 246 -2.87 -18.91 5.49
CA LEU A 246 -1.93 -18.90 6.62
C LEU A 246 -0.85 -19.98 6.47
N GLU A 247 -1.27 -21.22 6.18
CA GLU A 247 -0.35 -22.35 6.06
C GLU A 247 0.61 -22.19 4.88
N GLU A 248 0.12 -21.68 3.74
CA GLU A 248 0.92 -21.43 2.54
C GLU A 248 1.93 -20.28 2.75
N CYS A 249 1.68 -19.37 3.70
CA CYS A 249 2.63 -18.35 4.12
C CYS A 249 3.62 -18.83 5.15
N LEU A 250 3.14 -19.48 6.22
CA LEU A 250 3.98 -19.83 7.36
C LEU A 250 4.85 -21.05 7.15
N ARG A 251 4.41 -22.03 6.33
CA ARG A 251 5.23 -23.23 6.04
C ARG A 251 6.54 -22.87 5.31
N PRO A 252 6.55 -22.07 4.22
CA PRO A 252 7.80 -21.63 3.59
C PRO A 252 8.66 -20.78 4.51
N LEU A 253 8.05 -19.88 5.30
CA LEU A 253 8.79 -19.06 6.27
C LEU A 253 9.48 -19.93 7.33
N HIS A 254 8.82 -20.98 7.81
CA HIS A 254 9.39 -21.90 8.79
C HIS A 254 10.51 -22.75 8.18
N ALA A 255 10.36 -23.21 6.93
CA ALA A 255 11.41 -23.92 6.21
C ALA A 255 12.68 -23.02 6.05
N PHE A 256 12.46 -21.76 5.68
CA PHE A 256 13.52 -20.77 5.57
C PHE A 256 14.19 -20.46 6.92
N TYR A 257 13.40 -20.41 8.01
CA TYR A 257 13.94 -20.29 9.35
C TYR A 257 14.86 -21.45 9.73
N LEU A 258 14.48 -22.70 9.45
CA LEU A 258 15.32 -23.85 9.75
C LEU A 258 16.62 -23.86 8.96
N GLU A 259 16.57 -23.47 7.68
CA GLU A 259 17.75 -23.30 6.83
C GLU A 259 18.72 -22.26 7.44
N LYS A 260 18.25 -21.06 7.72
CA LYS A 260 19.10 -19.98 8.25
C LYS A 260 19.58 -20.27 9.67
N LYS A 261 18.79 -20.95 10.49
CA LYS A 261 19.23 -21.41 11.81
C LYS A 261 20.40 -22.40 11.71
N ALA A 262 20.36 -23.33 10.76
CA ALA A 262 21.46 -24.26 10.53
C ALA A 262 22.74 -23.55 10.08
N GLU A 263 22.62 -22.54 9.18
CA GLU A 263 23.77 -21.72 8.73
C GLU A 263 24.42 -20.93 9.87
N LEU A 264 23.62 -20.40 10.81
CA LEU A 264 24.14 -19.64 11.97
C LEU A 264 24.80 -20.54 13.02
N SER A 265 24.52 -21.85 13.00
CA SER A 265 25.07 -22.82 13.96
C SER A 265 26.32 -23.54 13.42
N ALA A 266 26.69 -23.34 12.15
CA ALA A 266 27.84 -23.93 11.48
C ALA A 266 29.10 -23.05 11.59
#